data_6f67e935bd5df02e7ed202374ca7a6cd
#
_entry.id   6f67e935bd5df02e7ed202374ca7a6cd
#
_cell.length_a   1.000
_cell.length_b   1.000
_cell.length_c   1.000
_cell.angle_alpha   90.00
_cell.angle_beta   90.00
_cell.angle_gamma   90.00
#
_symmetry.space_group_name_H-M   'P 1'
#
loop_
_entity.id
_entity.type
_entity.pdbx_description
1 polymer ?
#
loop_
_entity_poly.entity_id
_entity_poly.type
_entity_poly.pdbx_seq_one_letter_code
_entity_poly.pdbx_strand_id
1 'polypeptide(L)'
;MNEESRTTQSIKNAGVNIFFFAIQLIVGFWSRKVFYDYLGSEVLGLDTTAQSLLEFLNIAESGVGTAVAYFLYGPIYKKDTLTIGDIVTLQGWIYKRIATFILVVSLLLMLFFPLIFSNISIPLWYAYATFTVLLFGNMLGYYINYRQSLLIADQKQYKVTKVTLTSNIALKVALILYLPYSSNPFFLYLSTTVIGYVAGSVWLNRVIRHNYPWLKPSKMSGKELMKRYPEVFVKTKQLFVHKIAGFIVIYCTPLIMYLNSATL
;
A
#
# COMPACT_ATOMS: atom_id res chain seq x y z
N MET A 1 29.69 -12.02 -5.06
CA MET A 1 28.54 -11.12 -5.30
C MET A 1 29.10 -9.71 -5.39
N ASN A 2 29.11 -9.09 -6.57
CA ASN A 2 29.48 -7.67 -6.69
C ASN A 2 28.46 -6.85 -5.93
N GLU A 3 28.86 -6.30 -4.77
CA GLU A 3 28.03 -5.35 -4.02
C GLU A 3 28.05 -4.04 -4.83
N GLU A 4 26.92 -3.75 -5.50
CA GLU A 4 26.75 -2.44 -6.13
C GLU A 4 26.90 -1.33 -5.08
N SER A 5 27.61 -0.27 -5.42
CA SER A 5 27.80 0.86 -4.49
C SER A 5 26.44 1.47 -4.10
N ARG A 6 26.33 2.00 -2.88
CA ARG A 6 25.11 2.68 -2.40
C ARG A 6 24.70 3.84 -3.31
N THR A 7 25.67 4.55 -3.88
CA THR A 7 25.45 5.61 -4.84
C THR A 7 24.80 5.10 -6.12
N THR A 8 25.26 3.97 -6.66
CA THR A 8 24.66 3.34 -7.85
C THR A 8 23.22 2.91 -7.58
N GLN A 9 22.93 2.36 -6.40
CA GLN A 9 21.55 1.99 -6.01
C GLN A 9 20.64 3.22 -5.86
N SER A 10 21.15 4.33 -5.30
CA SER A 10 20.39 5.58 -5.20
C SER A 10 20.07 6.16 -6.57
N ILE A 11 21.02 6.16 -7.51
CA ILE A 11 20.79 6.59 -8.89
C ILE A 11 19.74 5.70 -9.58
N LYS A 12 19.81 4.37 -9.39
CA LYS A 12 18.81 3.44 -9.92
C LYS A 12 17.42 3.70 -9.33
N ASN A 13 17.33 3.95 -8.01
CA ASN A 13 16.07 4.29 -7.35
C ASN A 13 15.46 5.56 -7.96
N ALA A 14 16.25 6.63 -8.13
CA ALA A 14 15.78 7.88 -8.70
C ALA A 14 15.34 7.72 -10.16
N GLY A 15 16.18 7.09 -11.00
CA GLY A 15 15.88 6.87 -12.42
C GLY A 15 14.63 6.03 -12.66
N VAL A 16 14.48 4.93 -11.91
CA VAL A 16 13.28 4.08 -11.98
C VAL A 16 12.03 4.87 -11.56
N ASN A 17 12.11 5.64 -10.48
CA ASN A 17 10.97 6.43 -10.01
C ASN A 17 10.54 7.48 -11.05
N ILE A 18 11.47 8.24 -11.62
CA ILE A 18 11.17 9.27 -12.62
C ILE A 18 10.57 8.65 -13.88
N PHE A 19 11.17 7.58 -14.40
CA PHE A 19 10.67 6.87 -15.59
C PHE A 19 9.23 6.38 -15.41
N PHE A 20 8.98 5.65 -14.32
CA PHE A 20 7.63 5.12 -14.06
C PHE A 20 6.64 6.23 -13.74
N PHE A 21 7.06 7.31 -13.08
CA PHE A 21 6.19 8.46 -12.82
C PHE A 21 5.66 9.08 -14.11
N ALA A 22 6.52 9.30 -15.10
CA ALA A 22 6.12 9.85 -16.40
C ALA A 22 5.10 8.92 -17.12
N ILE A 23 5.38 7.60 -17.15
CA ILE A 23 4.46 6.63 -17.75
C ILE A 23 3.12 6.62 -16.99
N GLN A 24 3.17 6.65 -15.66
CA GLN A 24 1.98 6.59 -14.81
C GLN A 24 1.07 7.81 -14.99
N LEU A 25 1.64 9.00 -15.23
CA LEU A 25 0.85 10.19 -15.57
C LEU A 25 0.07 9.98 -16.87
N ILE A 26 0.75 9.55 -17.93
CA ILE A 26 0.12 9.35 -19.25
C ILE A 26 -0.95 8.25 -19.17
N VAL A 27 -0.57 7.06 -18.70
CA VAL A 27 -1.50 5.92 -18.61
C VAL A 27 -2.61 6.20 -17.60
N GLY A 28 -2.33 6.93 -16.52
CA GLY A 28 -3.31 7.32 -15.51
C GLY A 28 -4.39 8.23 -16.09
N PHE A 29 -4.01 9.22 -16.89
CA PHE A 29 -4.96 10.12 -17.57
C PHE A 29 -5.89 9.34 -18.50
N TRP A 30 -5.33 8.53 -19.40
CA TRP A 30 -6.12 7.72 -20.33
C TRP A 30 -7.01 6.69 -19.62
N SER A 31 -6.47 6.01 -18.61
CA SER A 31 -7.24 5.04 -17.82
C SER A 31 -8.43 5.71 -17.13
N ARG A 32 -8.23 6.90 -16.55
CA ARG A 32 -9.31 7.64 -15.87
C ARG A 32 -10.40 8.08 -16.84
N LYS A 33 -10.01 8.52 -18.07
CA LYS A 33 -10.96 8.85 -19.13
C LYS A 33 -11.79 7.64 -19.53
N VAL A 34 -11.14 6.53 -19.88
CA VAL A 34 -11.83 5.29 -20.29
C VAL A 34 -12.72 4.77 -19.15
N PHE A 35 -12.25 4.82 -17.91
CA PHE A 35 -13.05 4.44 -16.75
C PHE A 35 -14.32 5.29 -16.64
N TYR A 36 -14.21 6.60 -16.81
CA TYR A 36 -15.34 7.52 -16.78
C TYR A 36 -16.33 7.25 -17.93
N ASP A 37 -15.81 7.06 -19.15
CA ASP A 37 -16.64 6.88 -20.35
C ASP A 37 -17.48 5.58 -20.31
N TYR A 38 -16.98 4.50 -19.67
CA TYR A 38 -17.64 3.19 -19.64
C TYR A 38 -18.29 2.81 -18.31
N LEU A 39 -17.85 3.37 -17.20
CA LEU A 39 -18.36 3.08 -15.86
C LEU A 39 -19.15 4.27 -15.25
N GLY A 40 -18.99 5.45 -15.81
CA GLY A 40 -19.67 6.66 -15.37
C GLY A 40 -19.04 7.36 -14.18
N SER A 41 -19.54 8.58 -13.92
CA SER A 41 -19.05 9.45 -12.84
C SER A 41 -19.31 8.87 -11.44
N GLU A 42 -20.42 8.18 -11.26
CA GLU A 42 -20.80 7.63 -9.96
C GLU A 42 -19.87 6.51 -9.50
N VAL A 43 -19.54 5.56 -10.39
CA VAL A 43 -18.57 4.49 -10.10
C VAL A 43 -17.18 5.07 -9.87
N LEU A 44 -16.79 6.11 -10.63
CA LEU A 44 -15.51 6.80 -10.42
C LEU A 44 -15.47 7.51 -9.06
N GLY A 45 -16.55 8.19 -8.69
CA GLY A 45 -16.68 8.83 -7.38
C GLY A 45 -16.64 7.83 -6.24
N LEU A 46 -17.35 6.70 -6.40
CA LEU A 46 -17.37 5.60 -5.46
C LEU A 46 -15.99 4.98 -5.27
N ASP A 47 -15.27 4.69 -6.37
CA ASP A 47 -13.90 4.15 -6.32
C ASP A 47 -12.95 5.11 -5.60
N THR A 48 -13.00 6.41 -5.93
CA THR A 48 -12.18 7.44 -5.29
C THR A 48 -12.48 7.55 -3.79
N THR A 49 -13.77 7.53 -3.41
CA THR A 49 -14.19 7.58 -2.00
C THR A 49 -13.73 6.34 -1.25
N ALA A 50 -13.91 5.15 -1.84
CA ALA A 50 -13.46 3.89 -1.24
C ALA A 50 -11.93 3.88 -1.03
N GLN A 51 -11.14 4.37 -1.99
CA GLN A 51 -9.69 4.52 -1.84
C GLN A 51 -9.35 5.49 -0.70
N SER A 52 -10.00 6.66 -0.62
CA SER A 52 -9.76 7.64 0.45
C SER A 52 -10.08 7.08 1.85
N LEU A 53 -11.17 6.32 1.98
CA LEU A 53 -11.51 5.65 3.24
C LEU A 53 -10.44 4.63 3.65
N LEU A 54 -9.92 3.85 2.71
CA LEU A 54 -8.84 2.89 2.98
C LEU A 54 -7.52 3.58 3.29
N GLU A 55 -7.18 4.68 2.60
CA GLU A 55 -5.99 5.48 2.90
C GLU A 55 -6.04 6.03 4.33
N PHE A 56 -7.22 6.51 4.77
CA PHE A 56 -7.42 6.92 6.15
C PHE A 56 -7.19 5.78 7.14
N LEU A 57 -7.71 4.58 6.87
CA LEU A 57 -7.48 3.42 7.73
C LEU A 57 -6.01 2.99 7.74
N ASN A 58 -5.30 3.14 6.62
CA ASN A 58 -3.88 2.81 6.49
C ASN A 58 -2.96 3.75 7.30
N ILE A 59 -3.47 4.86 7.83
CA ILE A 59 -2.72 5.69 8.80
C ILE A 59 -2.30 4.84 10.02
N ALA A 60 -3.09 3.83 10.40
CA ALA A 60 -2.76 2.92 11.50
C ALA A 60 -1.43 2.17 11.28
N GLU A 61 -1.00 1.98 10.03
CA GLU A 61 0.28 1.36 9.68
C GLU A 61 1.43 2.38 9.64
N SER A 62 1.11 3.65 9.56
CA SER A 62 2.08 4.73 9.34
C SER A 62 3.21 4.70 10.36
N GLY A 63 4.42 4.50 9.88
CA GLY A 63 5.63 4.47 10.71
C GLY A 63 6.21 3.08 10.97
N VAL A 64 5.42 1.99 10.91
CA VAL A 64 5.92 0.63 11.16
C VAL A 64 7.00 0.25 10.15
N GLY A 65 6.69 0.37 8.85
CA GLY A 65 7.63 0.03 7.78
C GLY A 65 8.94 0.84 7.88
N THR A 66 8.84 2.13 8.16
CA THR A 66 9.98 3.04 8.33
C THR A 66 10.81 2.69 9.58
N ALA A 67 10.14 2.41 10.69
CA ALA A 67 10.82 1.98 11.92
C ALA A 67 11.59 0.68 11.72
N VAL A 68 10.94 -0.31 11.12
CA VAL A 68 11.57 -1.61 10.84
C VAL A 68 12.76 -1.44 9.89
N ALA A 69 12.62 -0.66 8.81
CA ALA A 69 13.73 -0.39 7.90
C ALA A 69 14.92 0.24 8.63
N TYR A 70 14.68 1.16 9.55
CA TYR A 70 15.72 1.77 10.38
C TYR A 70 16.51 0.73 11.20
N PHE A 71 15.80 -0.18 11.87
CA PHE A 71 16.45 -1.23 12.68
C PHE A 71 17.12 -2.32 11.83
N LEU A 72 16.77 -2.46 10.56
CA LEU A 72 17.41 -3.40 9.65
C LEU A 72 18.76 -2.91 9.10
N TYR A 73 19.03 -1.60 9.07
CA TYR A 73 20.28 -1.07 8.47
C TYR A 73 21.55 -1.65 9.10
N GLY A 74 21.63 -1.69 10.43
CA GLY A 74 22.79 -2.21 11.15
C GLY A 74 23.02 -3.70 10.91
N PRO A 75 22.01 -4.55 11.13
CA PRO A 75 22.10 -5.99 10.86
C PRO A 75 22.42 -6.33 9.39
N ILE A 76 21.84 -5.58 8.42
CA ILE A 76 22.16 -5.78 7.00
C ILE A 76 23.63 -5.49 6.74
N TYR A 77 24.16 -4.38 7.26
CA TYR A 77 25.57 -4.00 7.11
C TYR A 77 26.51 -5.07 7.71
N LYS A 78 26.13 -5.60 8.88
CA LYS A 78 26.89 -6.67 9.59
C LYS A 78 26.65 -8.07 9.01
N LYS A 79 25.74 -8.24 8.07
CA LYS A 79 25.27 -9.54 7.51
C LYS A 79 24.73 -10.49 8.60
N ASP A 80 24.16 -9.92 9.67
CA ASP A 80 23.57 -10.67 10.78
C ASP A 80 22.17 -11.19 10.40
N THR A 81 22.17 -12.37 9.78
CA THR A 81 20.95 -13.02 9.27
C THR A 81 19.97 -13.40 10.38
N LEU A 82 20.44 -13.66 11.61
CA LEU A 82 19.60 -14.02 12.75
C LEU A 82 18.79 -12.80 13.20
N THR A 83 19.46 -11.68 13.48
CA THR A 83 18.78 -10.42 13.87
C THR A 83 17.86 -9.92 12.76
N ILE A 84 18.23 -10.04 11.49
CA ILE A 84 17.34 -9.71 10.36
C ILE A 84 16.08 -10.58 10.40
N GLY A 85 16.22 -11.89 10.60
CA GLY A 85 15.10 -12.83 10.72
C GLY A 85 14.17 -12.48 11.90
N ASP A 86 14.73 -12.11 13.04
CA ASP A 86 13.99 -11.68 14.22
C ASP A 86 13.16 -10.42 13.95
N ILE A 87 13.79 -9.37 13.40
CA ILE A 87 13.13 -8.08 13.12
C ILE A 87 12.03 -8.25 12.07
N VAL A 88 12.27 -9.01 10.98
CA VAL A 88 11.26 -9.27 9.95
C VAL A 88 10.10 -10.12 10.50
N THR A 89 10.38 -11.07 11.40
CA THR A 89 9.34 -11.85 12.08
C THR A 89 8.50 -10.98 13.00
N LEU A 90 9.14 -10.09 13.78
CA LEU A 90 8.46 -9.12 14.62
C LEU A 90 7.55 -8.19 13.78
N GLN A 91 8.06 -7.70 12.64
CA GLN A 91 7.28 -6.92 11.70
C GLN A 91 6.02 -7.66 11.25
N GLY A 92 6.16 -8.90 10.79
CA GLY A 92 5.02 -9.72 10.36
C GLY A 92 3.98 -9.91 11.47
N TRP A 93 4.41 -10.01 12.73
CA TRP A 93 3.52 -10.10 13.88
C TRP A 93 2.76 -8.79 14.13
N ILE A 94 3.43 -7.63 14.00
CA ILE A 94 2.82 -6.30 14.12
C ILE A 94 1.80 -6.10 12.97
N TYR A 95 2.21 -6.36 11.73
CA TYR A 95 1.36 -6.20 10.56
C TYR A 95 0.09 -7.05 10.59
N LYS A 96 0.18 -8.29 11.09
CA LYS A 96 -1.03 -9.12 11.29
C LYS A 96 -2.03 -8.48 12.24
N ARG A 97 -1.59 -7.81 13.29
CA ARG A 97 -2.47 -7.10 14.24
C ARG A 97 -3.09 -5.86 13.62
N ILE A 98 -2.28 -5.07 12.91
CA ILE A 98 -2.76 -3.89 12.19
C ILE A 98 -3.79 -4.33 11.13
N ALA A 99 -3.50 -5.37 10.35
CA ALA A 99 -4.42 -5.90 9.36
C ALA A 99 -5.76 -6.36 9.97
N THR A 100 -5.71 -7.05 11.11
CA THR A 100 -6.92 -7.45 11.83
C THR A 100 -7.71 -6.23 12.31
N PHE A 101 -7.03 -5.22 12.86
CA PHE A 101 -7.66 -3.96 13.27
C PHE A 101 -8.32 -3.25 12.07
N ILE A 102 -7.58 -3.08 10.96
CA ILE A 102 -8.11 -2.45 9.74
C ILE A 102 -9.30 -3.24 9.20
N LEU A 103 -9.23 -4.57 9.18
CA LEU A 103 -10.32 -5.42 8.73
C LEU A 103 -11.59 -5.21 9.57
N VAL A 104 -11.46 -5.23 10.90
CA VAL A 104 -12.60 -5.01 11.80
C VAL A 104 -13.20 -3.63 11.62
N VAL A 105 -12.37 -2.59 11.58
CA VAL A 105 -12.85 -1.20 11.38
C VAL A 105 -13.46 -1.03 9.99
N SER A 106 -12.92 -1.69 8.95
CA SER A 106 -13.50 -1.71 7.61
C SER A 106 -14.88 -2.33 7.58
N LEU A 107 -15.07 -3.47 8.28
CA LEU A 107 -16.39 -4.11 8.38
C LEU A 107 -17.40 -3.23 9.13
N LEU A 108 -16.97 -2.56 10.21
CA LEU A 108 -17.80 -1.58 10.91
C LEU A 108 -18.15 -0.39 10.01
N LEU A 109 -17.18 0.12 9.25
CA LEU A 109 -17.39 1.22 8.30
C LEU A 109 -18.41 0.86 7.21
N MET A 110 -18.39 -0.39 6.73
CA MET A 110 -19.35 -0.87 5.74
C MET A 110 -20.81 -0.81 6.24
N LEU A 111 -21.06 -0.86 7.55
CA LEU A 111 -22.42 -0.67 8.10
C LEU A 111 -22.95 0.75 7.85
N PHE A 112 -22.07 1.72 7.67
CA PHE A 112 -22.42 3.12 7.37
C PHE A 112 -22.53 3.42 5.87
N PHE A 113 -22.28 2.46 4.98
CA PHE A 113 -22.35 2.68 3.53
C PHE A 113 -23.72 3.15 3.04
N PRO A 114 -24.87 2.68 3.57
CA PRO A 114 -26.16 3.25 3.18
C PRO A 114 -26.28 4.75 3.47
N LEU A 115 -25.56 5.23 4.50
CA LEU A 115 -25.53 6.66 4.84
C LEU A 115 -24.51 7.43 3.99
N ILE A 116 -23.30 6.88 3.84
CA ILE A 116 -22.22 7.52 3.09
C ILE A 116 -22.55 7.65 1.59
N PHE A 117 -23.18 6.60 1.03
CA PHE A 117 -23.54 6.50 -0.38
C PHE A 117 -25.04 6.68 -0.62
N SER A 118 -25.74 7.46 0.22
CA SER A 118 -27.19 7.68 0.12
C SER A 118 -27.64 8.36 -1.17
N ASN A 119 -26.77 9.14 -1.79
CA ASN A 119 -27.09 9.98 -2.97
C ASN A 119 -26.64 9.37 -4.30
N ILE A 120 -26.25 8.07 -4.35
CA ILE A 120 -25.90 7.41 -5.60
C ILE A 120 -27.14 6.81 -6.26
N SER A 121 -27.20 6.85 -7.59
CA SER A 121 -28.30 6.24 -8.36
C SER A 121 -28.01 4.78 -8.72
N ILE A 122 -26.75 4.34 -8.63
CA ILE A 122 -26.34 2.95 -8.84
C ILE A 122 -26.64 2.10 -7.60
N PRO A 123 -26.84 0.77 -7.77
CA PRO A 123 -27.11 -0.11 -6.65
C PRO A 123 -25.98 -0.11 -5.60
N LEU A 124 -26.35 -0.04 -4.34
CA LEU A 124 -25.40 0.05 -3.21
C LEU A 124 -24.37 -1.08 -3.15
N TRP A 125 -24.68 -2.26 -3.72
CA TRP A 125 -23.74 -3.37 -3.76
C TRP A 125 -22.45 -3.05 -4.56
N TYR A 126 -22.49 -2.05 -5.48
CA TYR A 126 -21.30 -1.54 -6.15
C TYR A 126 -20.29 -0.98 -5.14
N ALA A 127 -20.77 -0.26 -4.13
CA ALA A 127 -19.92 0.29 -3.07
C ALA A 127 -19.26 -0.83 -2.25
N TYR A 128 -20.06 -1.81 -1.83
CA TYR A 128 -19.55 -2.96 -1.08
C TYR A 128 -18.51 -3.76 -1.89
N ALA A 129 -18.79 -4.04 -3.16
CA ALA A 129 -17.92 -4.81 -4.02
C ALA A 129 -16.58 -4.09 -4.27
N THR A 130 -16.62 -2.80 -4.64
CA THR A 130 -15.42 -1.99 -4.87
C THR A 130 -14.57 -1.91 -3.61
N PHE A 131 -15.17 -1.54 -2.48
CA PHE A 131 -14.45 -1.43 -1.21
C PHE A 131 -13.82 -2.77 -0.79
N THR A 132 -14.55 -3.88 -0.93
CA THR A 132 -14.03 -5.22 -0.60
C THR A 132 -12.84 -5.61 -1.46
N VAL A 133 -12.87 -5.32 -2.75
CA VAL A 133 -11.75 -5.60 -3.68
C VAL A 133 -10.52 -4.75 -3.31
N LEU A 134 -10.71 -3.48 -3.00
CA LEU A 134 -9.62 -2.60 -2.58
C LEU A 134 -9.04 -3.01 -1.22
N LEU A 135 -9.91 -3.36 -0.26
CA LEU A 135 -9.51 -3.89 1.05
C LEU A 135 -8.72 -5.19 0.91
N PHE A 136 -9.15 -6.09 0.03
CA PHE A 136 -8.40 -7.32 -0.28
C PHE A 136 -6.98 -7.01 -0.77
N GLY A 137 -6.81 -6.06 -1.68
CA GLY A 137 -5.49 -5.60 -2.13
C GLY A 137 -4.60 -5.11 -1.00
N ASN A 138 -5.16 -4.32 -0.06
CA ASN A 138 -4.45 -3.88 1.14
C ASN A 138 -4.04 -5.04 2.05
N MET A 139 -4.92 -6.02 2.24
CA MET A 139 -4.62 -7.20 3.07
C MET A 139 -3.45 -8.00 2.49
N LEU A 140 -3.30 -8.11 1.17
CA LEU A 140 -2.12 -8.74 0.55
C LEU A 140 -0.83 -8.02 0.94
N GLY A 141 -0.85 -6.69 1.04
CA GLY A 141 0.26 -5.88 1.53
C GLY A 141 0.69 -6.29 2.94
N TYR A 142 -0.26 -6.40 3.84
CA TYR A 142 -0.01 -6.70 5.26
C TYR A 142 0.36 -8.17 5.53
N TYR A 143 -0.29 -9.12 4.87
CA TYR A 143 -0.06 -10.53 5.16
C TYR A 143 1.08 -11.15 4.35
N ILE A 144 1.32 -10.68 3.12
CA ILE A 144 2.24 -11.30 2.18
C ILE A 144 3.46 -10.41 1.93
N ASN A 145 3.23 -9.13 1.62
CA ASN A 145 4.27 -8.25 1.07
C ASN A 145 5.01 -7.42 2.13
N TYR A 146 4.71 -7.55 3.42
CA TYR A 146 5.35 -6.80 4.50
C TYR A 146 6.88 -6.89 4.47
N ARG A 147 7.44 -8.00 3.97
CA ARG A 147 8.89 -8.22 3.85
C ARG A 147 9.58 -7.27 2.86
N GLN A 148 8.85 -6.48 2.09
CA GLN A 148 9.42 -5.47 1.19
C GLN A 148 10.28 -4.42 1.93
N SER A 149 10.04 -4.20 3.22
CA SER A 149 10.86 -3.34 4.08
C SER A 149 12.33 -3.75 4.09
N LEU A 150 12.63 -5.05 3.91
CA LEU A 150 14.00 -5.54 3.79
C LEU A 150 14.67 -5.04 2.50
N LEU A 151 13.94 -5.03 1.36
CA LEU A 151 14.46 -4.45 0.10
C LEU A 151 14.67 -2.93 0.25
N ILE A 152 13.78 -2.24 0.97
CA ILE A 152 13.90 -0.80 1.22
C ILE A 152 15.12 -0.52 2.10
N ALA A 153 15.30 -1.27 3.18
CA ALA A 153 16.45 -1.14 4.08
C ALA A 153 17.79 -1.47 3.38
N ASP A 154 17.79 -2.41 2.45
CA ASP A 154 18.95 -2.77 1.62
C ASP A 154 19.16 -1.84 0.41
N GLN A 155 18.47 -0.68 0.39
CA GLN A 155 18.50 0.32 -0.68
C GLN A 155 18.09 -0.20 -2.07
N LYS A 156 17.42 -1.34 -2.13
CA LYS A 156 16.90 -1.97 -3.35
C LYS A 156 15.41 -1.62 -3.59
N GLN A 157 14.98 -0.44 -3.13
CA GLN A 157 13.59 0.02 -3.27
C GLN A 157 13.14 0.04 -4.75
N TYR A 158 14.07 0.31 -5.69
CA TYR A 158 13.75 0.27 -7.13
C TYR A 158 13.12 -1.05 -7.58
N LYS A 159 13.43 -2.18 -6.92
CA LYS A 159 12.82 -3.48 -7.23
C LYS A 159 11.35 -3.53 -6.79
N VAL A 160 11.03 -2.95 -5.64
CA VAL A 160 9.65 -2.81 -5.16
C VAL A 160 8.88 -1.89 -6.09
N THR A 161 9.41 -0.69 -6.35
CA THR A 161 8.83 0.30 -7.26
C THR A 161 8.57 -0.30 -8.64
N LYS A 162 9.55 -1.00 -9.22
CA LYS A 162 9.40 -1.64 -10.53
C LYS A 162 8.22 -2.63 -10.55
N VAL A 163 8.11 -3.51 -9.57
CA VAL A 163 7.02 -4.48 -9.51
C VAL A 163 5.68 -3.79 -9.33
N THR A 164 5.57 -2.91 -8.35
CA THR A 164 4.32 -2.25 -8.00
C THR A 164 3.80 -1.37 -9.13
N LEU A 165 4.68 -0.53 -9.70
CA LEU A 165 4.27 0.38 -10.76
C LEU A 165 4.01 -0.36 -12.08
N THR A 166 4.80 -1.38 -12.44
CA THR A 166 4.52 -2.21 -13.63
C THR A 166 3.17 -2.92 -13.49
N SER A 167 2.87 -3.49 -12.30
CA SER A 167 1.57 -4.15 -12.06
C SER A 167 0.41 -3.16 -12.17
N ASN A 168 0.55 -1.95 -11.61
CA ASN A 168 -0.47 -0.90 -11.72
C ASN A 168 -0.68 -0.42 -13.16
N ILE A 169 0.42 -0.22 -13.90
CA ILE A 169 0.35 0.18 -15.32
C ILE A 169 -0.29 -0.92 -16.14
N ALA A 170 0.10 -2.19 -15.94
CA ALA A 170 -0.48 -3.32 -16.66
C ALA A 170 -1.99 -3.45 -16.41
N LEU A 171 -2.44 -3.26 -15.16
CA LEU A 171 -3.86 -3.23 -14.81
C LEU A 171 -4.59 -2.10 -15.55
N LYS A 172 -4.05 -0.88 -15.52
CA LYS A 172 -4.66 0.27 -16.21
C LYS A 172 -4.70 0.07 -17.72
N VAL A 173 -3.64 -0.46 -18.32
CA VAL A 173 -3.59 -0.79 -19.75
C VAL A 173 -4.63 -1.87 -20.08
N ALA A 174 -4.75 -2.89 -19.25
CA ALA A 174 -5.78 -3.93 -19.44
C ALA A 174 -7.19 -3.32 -19.41
N LEU A 175 -7.48 -2.41 -18.46
CA LEU A 175 -8.77 -1.71 -18.42
C LEU A 175 -8.98 -0.85 -19.67
N ILE A 176 -7.99 -0.08 -20.13
CA ILE A 176 -8.09 0.73 -21.35
C ILE A 176 -8.44 -0.15 -22.56
N LEU A 177 -7.82 -1.32 -22.69
CA LEU A 177 -7.98 -2.19 -23.84
C LEU A 177 -9.29 -2.99 -23.81
N TYR A 178 -9.72 -3.47 -22.66
CA TYR A 178 -10.81 -4.43 -22.55
C TYR A 178 -12.15 -3.84 -22.13
N LEU A 179 -12.17 -2.70 -21.41
CA LEU A 179 -13.40 -2.07 -20.96
C LEU A 179 -14.35 -1.72 -22.10
N PRO A 180 -13.87 -1.18 -23.26
CA PRO A 180 -14.72 -0.83 -24.38
C PRO A 180 -15.47 -2.01 -24.99
N TYR A 181 -14.98 -3.21 -24.84
CA TYR A 181 -15.55 -4.42 -25.44
C TYR A 181 -16.31 -5.29 -24.43
N SER A 182 -16.41 -4.85 -23.18
CA SER A 182 -17.03 -5.65 -22.13
C SER A 182 -18.54 -5.50 -22.09
N SER A 183 -19.26 -6.61 -22.06
CA SER A 183 -20.72 -6.63 -21.82
C SER A 183 -21.07 -6.22 -20.37
N ASN A 184 -20.13 -6.37 -19.44
CA ASN A 184 -20.30 -5.95 -18.05
C ASN A 184 -19.02 -5.24 -17.57
N PRO A 185 -18.90 -3.91 -17.82
CA PRO A 185 -17.69 -3.14 -17.50
C PRO A 185 -17.32 -3.17 -16.02
N PHE A 186 -18.32 -3.13 -15.12
CA PHE A 186 -18.06 -3.12 -13.68
C PHE A 186 -17.46 -4.45 -13.19
N PHE A 187 -17.99 -5.57 -13.64
CA PHE A 187 -17.45 -6.88 -13.29
C PHE A 187 -16.03 -7.07 -13.84
N LEU A 188 -15.79 -6.60 -15.08
CA LEU A 188 -14.44 -6.63 -15.67
C LEU A 188 -13.46 -5.77 -14.83
N TYR A 189 -13.87 -4.59 -14.40
CA TYR A 189 -13.06 -3.72 -13.52
C TYR A 189 -12.69 -4.46 -12.22
N LEU A 190 -13.65 -5.03 -11.51
CA LEU A 190 -13.41 -5.72 -10.24
C LEU A 190 -12.47 -6.93 -10.43
N SER A 191 -12.76 -7.78 -11.41
CA SER A 191 -11.97 -9.00 -11.66
C SER A 191 -10.54 -8.67 -12.10
N THR A 192 -10.36 -7.70 -12.99
CA THR A 192 -9.04 -7.24 -13.43
C THR A 192 -8.25 -6.67 -12.25
N THR A 193 -8.89 -5.91 -11.36
CA THR A 193 -8.26 -5.34 -10.16
C THR A 193 -7.80 -6.44 -9.19
N VAL A 194 -8.63 -7.44 -8.92
CA VAL A 194 -8.26 -8.60 -8.07
C VAL A 194 -7.07 -9.36 -8.67
N ILE A 195 -7.14 -9.67 -9.97
CA ILE A 195 -6.07 -10.37 -10.67
C ILE A 195 -4.76 -9.55 -10.60
N GLY A 196 -4.84 -8.25 -10.82
CA GLY A 196 -3.70 -7.34 -10.74
C GLY A 196 -3.05 -7.33 -9.34
N TYR A 197 -3.85 -7.26 -8.28
CA TYR A 197 -3.35 -7.32 -6.90
C TYR A 197 -2.69 -8.64 -6.57
N VAL A 198 -3.31 -9.77 -6.95
CA VAL A 198 -2.73 -11.09 -6.72
C VAL A 198 -1.44 -11.28 -7.51
N ALA A 199 -1.46 -10.96 -8.81
CA ALA A 199 -0.28 -11.07 -9.67
C ALA A 199 0.89 -10.21 -9.16
N GLY A 200 0.63 -8.94 -8.82
CA GLY A 200 1.61 -8.02 -8.26
C GLY A 200 2.18 -8.51 -6.92
N SER A 201 1.32 -9.00 -6.03
CA SER A 201 1.72 -9.55 -4.74
C SER A 201 2.59 -10.80 -4.89
N VAL A 202 2.20 -11.74 -5.76
CA VAL A 202 2.98 -12.94 -6.05
C VAL A 202 4.33 -12.59 -6.68
N TRP A 203 4.34 -11.66 -7.63
CA TRP A 203 5.58 -11.20 -8.25
C TRP A 203 6.53 -10.56 -7.23
N LEU A 204 6.04 -9.63 -6.40
CA LEU A 204 6.85 -9.00 -5.36
C LEU A 204 7.42 -10.04 -4.38
N ASN A 205 6.59 -10.99 -3.94
CA ASN A 205 7.04 -12.05 -3.05
C ASN A 205 8.13 -12.94 -3.70
N ARG A 206 8.02 -13.24 -5.01
CA ARG A 206 9.08 -13.95 -5.75
C ARG A 206 10.38 -13.14 -5.79
N VAL A 207 10.30 -11.83 -6.03
CA VAL A 207 11.47 -10.94 -6.02
C VAL A 207 12.13 -10.92 -4.65
N ILE A 208 11.37 -10.85 -3.56
CA ILE A 208 11.89 -10.88 -2.20
C ILE A 208 12.60 -12.22 -1.93
N ARG A 209 11.95 -13.34 -2.23
CA ARG A 209 12.52 -14.68 -2.01
C ARG A 209 13.80 -14.92 -2.83
N HIS A 210 13.86 -14.42 -4.05
CA HIS A 210 15.06 -14.51 -4.90
C HIS A 210 16.23 -13.69 -4.35
N ASN A 211 15.96 -12.51 -3.78
CA ASN A 211 17.03 -11.67 -3.21
C ASN A 211 17.50 -12.12 -1.83
N TYR A 212 16.64 -12.79 -1.06
CA TYR A 212 16.91 -13.22 0.31
C TYR A 212 16.53 -14.69 0.54
N PRO A 213 17.15 -15.66 -0.21
CA PRO A 213 16.84 -17.09 -0.05
C PRO A 213 17.19 -17.63 1.32
N TRP A 214 18.12 -16.98 2.00
CA TRP A 214 18.57 -17.30 3.34
C TRP A 214 17.64 -16.80 4.46
N LEU A 215 16.66 -15.92 4.15
CA LEU A 215 15.79 -15.33 5.16
C LEU A 215 14.88 -16.40 5.78
N LYS A 216 15.17 -16.76 7.02
CA LYS A 216 14.36 -17.67 7.81
C LYS A 216 13.59 -16.90 8.88
N PRO A 217 12.29 -17.21 9.11
CA PRO A 217 11.56 -16.63 10.24
C PRO A 217 12.21 -17.06 11.56
N SER A 218 12.17 -16.17 12.55
CA SER A 218 12.60 -16.49 13.91
C SER A 218 11.73 -17.58 14.52
N LYS A 219 12.34 -18.42 15.37
CA LYS A 219 11.61 -19.41 16.17
C LYS A 219 10.89 -18.78 17.38
N MET A 220 11.27 -17.56 17.75
CA MET A 220 10.66 -16.83 18.85
C MET A 220 9.27 -16.30 18.47
N SER A 221 8.37 -16.26 19.45
CA SER A 221 7.06 -15.66 19.25
C SER A 221 7.16 -14.14 19.09
N GLY A 222 6.20 -13.52 18.41
CA GLY A 222 6.20 -12.06 18.26
C GLY A 222 6.14 -11.29 19.58
N LYS A 223 5.55 -11.88 20.65
CA LYS A 223 5.55 -11.30 22.00
C LYS A 223 6.95 -11.31 22.64
N GLU A 224 7.69 -12.39 22.45
CA GLU A 224 9.08 -12.49 22.93
C GLU A 224 10.01 -11.56 22.16
N LEU A 225 9.85 -11.48 20.83
CA LEU A 225 10.61 -10.55 20.00
C LEU A 225 10.32 -9.09 20.37
N MET A 226 9.07 -8.75 20.70
CA MET A 226 8.72 -7.42 21.17
C MET A 226 9.39 -7.05 22.51
N LYS A 227 9.58 -8.03 23.40
CA LYS A 227 10.35 -7.84 24.65
C LYS A 227 11.85 -7.72 24.38
N ARG A 228 12.35 -8.42 23.38
CA ARG A 228 13.77 -8.41 22.99
C ARG A 228 14.18 -7.13 22.26
N TYR A 229 13.26 -6.57 21.45
CA TYR A 229 13.46 -5.35 20.63
C TYR A 229 12.41 -4.28 20.96
N PRO A 230 12.32 -3.81 22.22
CA PRO A 230 11.29 -2.83 22.63
C PRO A 230 11.43 -1.49 21.91
N GLU A 231 12.65 -1.13 21.49
CA GLU A 231 12.97 0.08 20.76
C GLU A 231 12.28 0.15 19.39
N VAL A 232 12.01 -0.99 18.75
CA VAL A 232 11.24 -1.02 17.49
C VAL A 232 9.83 -0.47 17.71
N PHE A 233 9.20 -0.86 18.81
CA PHE A 233 7.86 -0.37 19.16
C PHE A 233 7.85 1.11 19.53
N VAL A 234 8.82 1.54 20.34
CA VAL A 234 8.96 2.96 20.73
C VAL A 234 9.14 3.84 19.49
N LYS A 235 10.04 3.43 18.57
CA LYS A 235 10.29 4.15 17.32
C LYS A 235 9.05 4.17 16.41
N THR A 236 8.35 3.03 16.30
CA THR A 236 7.09 2.95 15.56
C THR A 236 6.07 3.95 16.08
N LYS A 237 5.88 4.02 17.42
CA LYS A 237 4.97 4.97 18.04
C LYS A 237 5.37 6.44 17.77
N GLN A 238 6.65 6.77 17.86
CA GLN A 238 7.15 8.11 17.54
C GLN A 238 6.86 8.50 16.09
N LEU A 239 7.17 7.61 15.14
CA LEU A 239 6.94 7.85 13.72
C LEU A 239 5.45 7.92 13.39
N PHE A 240 4.62 7.12 14.05
CA PHE A 240 3.16 7.17 13.92
C PHE A 240 2.61 8.55 14.33
N VAL A 241 3.00 9.05 15.51
CA VAL A 241 2.58 10.39 15.97
C VAL A 241 3.03 11.48 14.99
N HIS A 242 4.27 11.39 14.49
CA HIS A 242 4.79 12.34 13.51
C HIS A 242 4.02 12.31 12.19
N LYS A 243 3.64 11.12 11.72
CA LYS A 243 2.83 10.94 10.51
C LYS A 243 1.41 11.48 10.67
N ILE A 244 0.77 11.23 11.83
CA ILE A 244 -0.55 11.81 12.13
C ILE A 244 -0.46 13.35 12.17
N ALA A 245 0.54 13.93 12.81
CA ALA A 245 0.72 15.37 12.81
C ALA A 245 0.83 15.94 11.39
N GLY A 246 1.63 15.29 10.52
CA GLY A 246 1.72 15.66 9.11
C GLY A 246 0.39 15.54 8.36
N PHE A 247 -0.37 14.48 8.62
CA PHE A 247 -1.70 14.29 8.05
C PHE A 247 -2.66 15.42 8.47
N ILE A 248 -2.69 15.73 9.76
CA ILE A 248 -3.53 16.83 10.29
C ILE A 248 -3.15 18.16 9.61
N VAL A 249 -1.87 18.48 9.51
CA VAL A 249 -1.42 19.72 8.84
C VAL A 249 -1.91 19.79 7.40
N ILE A 250 -1.77 18.70 6.62
CA ILE A 250 -2.16 18.68 5.21
C ILE A 250 -3.67 18.80 5.03
N TYR A 251 -4.46 18.09 5.82
CA TYR A 251 -5.91 18.00 5.61
C TYR A 251 -6.73 19.00 6.41
N CYS A 252 -6.24 19.46 7.59
CA CYS A 252 -6.95 20.46 8.39
C CYS A 252 -6.61 21.90 7.99
N THR A 253 -5.42 22.17 7.43
CA THR A 253 -5.04 23.53 7.02
C THR A 253 -6.01 24.13 5.99
N PRO A 254 -6.40 23.43 4.91
CA PRO A 254 -7.40 23.95 3.95
C PRO A 254 -8.77 24.19 4.61
N LEU A 255 -9.17 23.33 5.54
CA LEU A 255 -10.43 23.48 6.28
C LEU A 255 -10.40 24.72 7.16
N ILE A 256 -9.31 24.96 7.90
CA ILE A 256 -9.13 26.14 8.74
C ILE A 256 -9.10 27.41 7.89
N MET A 257 -8.42 27.37 6.72
CA MET A 257 -8.41 28.49 5.78
C MET A 257 -9.81 28.79 5.24
N TYR A 258 -10.58 27.77 4.86
CA TYR A 258 -11.95 27.92 4.39
C TYR A 258 -12.86 28.54 5.48
N LEU A 259 -12.80 28.05 6.70
CA LEU A 259 -13.60 28.57 7.82
C LEU A 259 -13.24 30.02 8.15
N ASN A 260 -11.97 30.41 8.07
CA ASN A 260 -11.55 31.80 8.29
C ASN A 260 -11.88 32.72 7.10
N SER A 261 -11.89 32.22 5.87
CA SER A 261 -12.28 33.02 4.69
C SER A 261 -13.79 33.21 4.59
N ALA A 262 -14.60 32.35 5.18
CA ALA A 262 -16.05 32.48 5.22
C ALA A 262 -16.54 33.50 6.29
N THR A 263 -15.62 34.02 7.13
CA THR A 263 -15.90 35.04 8.16
C THR A 263 -15.43 36.44 7.78
N LEU A 264 -14.85 36.61 6.58
CA LEU A 264 -14.50 37.90 5.97
C LEU A 264 -15.46 38.23 4.82
#